data_9b675783104a0c1e6f3028a1bfefed07
#
_entry.id   9b675783104a0c1e6f3028a1bfefed07
#
_cell.length_a   1.000
_cell.length_b   1.000
_cell.length_c   1.000
_cell.angle_alpha   90.00
_cell.angle_beta   90.00
_cell.angle_gamma   90.00
#
_symmetry.space_group_name_H-M   'P 1'
#
loop_
_entity.id
_entity.type
_entity.pdbx_description
1 polymer ?
#
loop_
_entity_poly.entity_id
_entity_poly.type
_entity_poly.pdbx_seq_one_letter_code
_entity_poly.pdbx_strand_id
1 'polypeptide(L)'
;DATDKSDIPDDHIAFVRETELYFETEHFFFVHAGLRPGLTIAENLASGNEQVLLWERGHLKAEKLAWEKTVVCGHTPVPYAMNTPKLINIDTGCCFFTHPNLGNLTAVRLPEREYLSIPFSG
;
A
#
# COMPACT_ATOMS: atom_id res chain seq x y z
N ASP A 1 26.62 -6.32 3.04
CA ASP A 1 25.38 -6.55 2.30
C ASP A 1 24.72 -7.84 2.77
N ALA A 2 23.61 -7.74 3.49
CA ALA A 2 22.80 -8.89 3.87
C ALA A 2 22.10 -9.44 2.63
N THR A 3 22.83 -10.20 1.84
CA THR A 3 22.32 -10.80 0.59
C THR A 3 21.91 -12.25 0.77
N ASP A 4 22.28 -12.85 1.90
CA ASP A 4 21.91 -14.23 2.22
C ASP A 4 20.74 -14.24 3.20
N LYS A 5 19.70 -15.05 2.88
CA LYS A 5 18.55 -15.25 3.76
C LYS A 5 18.92 -15.80 5.14
N SER A 6 20.08 -16.45 5.27
CA SER A 6 20.60 -16.93 6.54
C SER A 6 20.95 -15.83 7.54
N ASP A 7 21.13 -14.59 7.04
CA ASP A 7 21.42 -13.42 7.87
C ASP A 7 20.17 -12.81 8.53
N ILE A 8 18.97 -13.25 8.10
CA ILE A 8 17.72 -12.76 8.64
C ILE A 8 17.31 -13.67 9.82
N PRO A 9 17.06 -13.11 11.02
CA PRO A 9 16.61 -13.90 12.15
C PRO A 9 15.32 -14.67 11.85
N ASP A 10 15.21 -15.90 12.35
CA ASP A 10 14.06 -16.77 12.08
C ASP A 10 12.73 -16.20 12.54
N ASP A 11 12.72 -15.45 13.65
CA ASP A 11 11.53 -14.78 14.16
C ASP A 11 11.04 -13.66 13.22
N HIS A 12 11.96 -12.99 12.51
CA HIS A 12 11.60 -12.01 11.48
C HIS A 12 10.96 -12.70 10.27
N ILE A 13 11.51 -13.83 9.85
CA ILE A 13 10.95 -14.62 8.75
C ILE A 13 9.55 -15.13 9.11
N ALA A 14 9.38 -15.65 10.33
CA ALA A 14 8.09 -16.10 10.83
C ALA A 14 7.07 -14.96 10.85
N PHE A 15 7.46 -13.79 11.35
CA PHE A 15 6.61 -12.60 11.37
C PHE A 15 6.08 -12.25 9.97
N VAL A 16 6.97 -12.21 8.96
CA VAL A 16 6.57 -11.90 7.57
C VAL A 16 5.63 -12.97 7.01
N ARG A 17 5.88 -14.25 7.29
CA ARG A 17 5.03 -15.36 6.83
C ARG A 17 3.62 -15.33 7.43
N GLU A 18 3.47 -14.78 8.63
CA GLU A 18 2.20 -14.66 9.33
C GLU A 18 1.41 -13.40 8.94
N THR A 19 1.98 -12.51 8.13
CA THR A 19 1.27 -11.31 7.68
C THR A 19 0.11 -11.66 6.76
N GLU A 20 -0.94 -10.86 6.84
CA GLU A 20 -2.12 -11.01 6.00
C GLU A 20 -1.95 -10.30 4.65
N LEU A 21 -2.63 -10.79 3.61
CA LEU A 21 -2.63 -10.16 2.29
C LEU A 21 -3.41 -8.86 2.25
N TYR A 22 -4.41 -8.73 3.09
CA TYR A 22 -5.24 -7.54 3.23
C TYR A 22 -5.89 -7.50 4.61
N PHE A 23 -6.40 -6.33 4.96
CA PHE A 23 -7.21 -6.13 6.18
C PHE A 23 -8.41 -5.25 5.83
N GLU A 24 -9.57 -5.59 6.32
CA GLU A 24 -10.80 -4.89 5.99
C GLU A 24 -11.51 -4.41 7.24
N THR A 25 -11.96 -3.15 7.22
CA THR A 25 -12.84 -2.58 8.22
C THR A 25 -14.17 -2.15 7.56
N GLU A 26 -15.10 -1.61 8.33
CA GLU A 26 -16.39 -1.17 7.79
C GLU A 26 -16.23 -0.18 6.61
N HIS A 27 -15.29 0.77 6.73
CA HIS A 27 -15.13 1.86 5.76
C HIS A 27 -13.85 1.83 4.94
N PHE A 28 -12.90 0.97 5.29
CA PHE A 28 -11.59 0.92 4.65
C PHE A 28 -11.17 -0.50 4.30
N PHE A 29 -10.42 -0.61 3.21
CA PHE A 29 -9.77 -1.83 2.78
C PHE A 29 -8.27 -1.56 2.65
N PHE A 30 -7.44 -2.30 3.39
CA PHE A 30 -6.00 -2.13 3.43
C PHE A 30 -5.33 -3.25 2.63
N VAL A 31 -4.43 -2.88 1.73
CA VAL A 31 -3.73 -3.83 0.87
C VAL A 31 -2.36 -3.27 0.50
N HIS A 32 -1.40 -4.16 0.21
CA HIS A 32 -0.04 -3.72 -0.14
C HIS A 32 -0.02 -2.84 -1.38
N ALA A 33 -0.43 -3.36 -2.55
CA ALA A 33 -0.33 -2.62 -3.82
C ALA A 33 -1.65 -2.00 -4.26
N GLY A 34 -2.72 -2.76 -4.33
CA GLY A 34 -4.00 -2.25 -4.80
C GLY A 34 -4.96 -3.35 -5.26
N LEU A 35 -5.98 -2.91 -5.97
CA LEU A 35 -7.02 -3.76 -6.55
C LEU A 35 -7.30 -3.30 -7.99
N ARG A 36 -7.87 -4.18 -8.80
CA ARG A 36 -8.32 -3.81 -10.15
C ARG A 36 -9.44 -2.77 -10.06
N PRO A 37 -9.30 -1.62 -10.74
CA PRO A 37 -10.21 -0.50 -10.58
C PRO A 37 -11.62 -0.74 -11.12
N GLY A 38 -11.75 -1.58 -12.14
CA GLY A 38 -13.03 -1.88 -12.80
C GLY A 38 -13.87 -2.94 -12.10
N LEU A 39 -13.35 -3.56 -11.04
CA LEU A 39 -14.05 -4.57 -10.26
C LEU A 39 -14.35 -4.03 -8.86
N THR A 40 -15.44 -4.49 -8.25
CA THR A 40 -15.68 -4.23 -6.82
C THR A 40 -14.63 -4.90 -5.96
N ILE A 41 -14.54 -4.53 -4.68
CA ILE A 41 -13.64 -5.22 -3.74
C ILE A 41 -14.01 -6.70 -3.65
N ALA A 42 -15.32 -6.99 -3.54
CA ALA A 42 -15.81 -8.36 -3.48
C ALA A 42 -15.42 -9.18 -4.72
N GLU A 43 -15.53 -8.61 -5.92
CA GLU A 43 -15.13 -9.25 -7.18
C GLU A 43 -13.63 -9.46 -7.25
N ASN A 44 -12.83 -8.50 -6.80
CA ASN A 44 -11.37 -8.65 -6.69
C ASN A 44 -11.00 -9.84 -5.80
N LEU A 45 -11.60 -9.93 -4.63
CA LEU A 45 -11.33 -11.03 -3.69
C LEU A 45 -11.82 -12.38 -4.22
N ALA A 46 -12.98 -12.41 -4.87
CA ALA A 46 -13.54 -13.63 -5.46
C ALA A 46 -12.67 -14.20 -6.59
N SER A 47 -11.89 -13.35 -7.28
CA SER A 47 -10.97 -13.79 -8.33
C SER A 47 -9.83 -14.65 -7.80
N GLY A 48 -9.49 -14.55 -6.51
CA GLY A 48 -8.41 -15.28 -5.88
C GLY A 48 -7.01 -14.93 -6.39
N ASN A 49 -6.85 -13.84 -7.10
CA ASN A 49 -5.58 -13.46 -7.71
C ASN A 49 -4.73 -12.62 -6.73
N GLU A 50 -3.90 -13.30 -5.95
CA GLU A 50 -2.99 -12.67 -4.98
C GLU A 50 -1.98 -11.71 -5.64
N GLN A 51 -1.61 -11.94 -6.89
CA GLN A 51 -0.68 -11.08 -7.62
C GLN A 51 -1.24 -9.66 -7.80
N VAL A 52 -2.55 -9.52 -7.94
CA VAL A 52 -3.19 -8.20 -7.97
C VAL A 52 -2.97 -7.46 -6.65
N LEU A 53 -3.19 -8.13 -5.52
CA LEU A 53 -3.02 -7.53 -4.20
C LEU A 53 -1.59 -7.06 -3.93
N LEU A 54 -0.60 -7.75 -4.52
CA LEU A 54 0.82 -7.50 -4.29
C LEU A 54 1.47 -6.58 -5.33
N TRP A 55 0.91 -6.47 -6.55
CA TRP A 55 1.60 -5.84 -7.69
C TRP A 55 0.77 -4.85 -8.50
N GLU A 56 -0.54 -4.75 -8.30
CA GLU A 56 -1.41 -3.89 -9.12
C GLU A 56 -1.01 -2.41 -9.05
N ARG A 57 -1.00 -1.76 -10.21
CA ARG A 57 -0.68 -0.33 -10.36
C ARG A 57 -1.71 0.44 -11.18
N GLY A 58 -2.56 -0.26 -11.92
CA GLY A 58 -3.51 0.35 -12.84
C GLY A 58 -4.53 1.28 -12.18
N HIS A 59 -4.84 1.03 -10.91
CA HIS A 59 -5.77 1.85 -10.14
C HIS A 59 -5.28 3.29 -9.93
N LEU A 60 -3.98 3.53 -9.96
CA LEU A 60 -3.41 4.87 -9.74
C LEU A 60 -3.74 5.86 -10.86
N LYS A 61 -4.03 5.35 -12.06
CA LYS A 61 -4.36 6.15 -13.26
C LYS A 61 -5.82 6.02 -13.67
N ALA A 62 -6.61 5.23 -12.97
CA ALA A 62 -8.00 5.01 -13.32
C ALA A 62 -8.87 6.24 -12.99
N GLU A 63 -9.73 6.63 -13.93
CA GLU A 63 -10.66 7.74 -13.73
C GLU A 63 -11.80 7.36 -12.78
N LYS A 64 -12.17 6.08 -12.77
CA LYS A 64 -13.25 5.55 -11.94
C LYS A 64 -12.79 4.30 -11.20
N LEU A 65 -13.20 4.21 -9.94
CA LEU A 65 -12.95 3.08 -9.07
C LEU A 65 -14.30 2.46 -8.65
N ALA A 66 -14.51 1.19 -9.01
CA ALA A 66 -15.77 0.48 -8.71
C ALA A 66 -15.83 -0.03 -7.25
N TRP A 67 -14.91 0.34 -6.43
CA TRP A 67 -14.74 -0.15 -5.06
C TRP A 67 -15.86 0.36 -4.13
N GLU A 68 -16.33 -0.50 -3.24
CA GLU A 68 -17.41 -0.22 -2.30
C GLU A 68 -16.97 0.69 -1.15
N LYS A 69 -15.66 0.71 -0.85
CA LYS A 69 -15.08 1.55 0.22
C LYS A 69 -13.72 2.07 -0.18
N THR A 70 -13.14 2.93 0.65
CA THR A 70 -11.80 3.49 0.39
C THR A 70 -10.73 2.42 0.55
N VAL A 71 -9.87 2.27 -0.47
CA VAL A 71 -8.69 1.41 -0.43
C VAL A 71 -7.47 2.22 0.00
N VAL A 72 -6.74 1.69 0.98
CA VAL A 72 -5.49 2.26 1.48
C VAL A 72 -4.34 1.35 1.06
N CYS A 73 -3.38 1.87 0.34
CA CYS A 73 -2.29 1.08 -0.24
C CYS A 73 -0.95 1.80 -0.25
N GLY A 74 0.07 1.10 -0.75
CA GLY A 74 1.41 1.59 -1.01
C GLY A 74 2.00 0.96 -2.26
N HIS A 75 3.21 0.39 -2.19
CA HIS A 75 3.92 -0.33 -3.24
C HIS A 75 4.42 0.55 -4.40
N THR A 76 3.60 1.43 -4.93
CA THR A 76 3.98 2.34 -6.01
C THR A 76 4.20 3.72 -5.42
N PRO A 77 5.46 4.18 -5.30
CA PRO A 77 5.76 5.43 -4.62
C PRO A 77 5.25 6.63 -5.40
N VAL A 78 4.77 7.61 -4.66
CA VAL A 78 4.27 8.89 -5.16
C VAL A 78 4.94 10.04 -4.40
N PRO A 79 5.13 11.22 -5.02
CA PRO A 79 5.78 12.36 -4.35
C PRO A 79 5.04 12.85 -3.12
N TYR A 80 3.71 12.81 -3.15
CA TYR A 80 2.83 13.20 -2.06
C TYR A 80 1.74 12.14 -1.91
N ALA A 81 1.28 11.89 -0.68
CA ALA A 81 0.20 10.94 -0.45
C ALA A 81 -1.02 11.26 -1.32
N MET A 82 -1.56 10.25 -1.97
CA MET A 82 -2.83 10.37 -2.70
C MET A 82 -3.98 10.29 -1.71
N ASN A 83 -4.86 11.27 -1.75
CA ASN A 83 -6.02 11.35 -0.87
C ASN A 83 -7.27 11.67 -1.70
N THR A 84 -7.94 10.63 -2.15
CA THR A 84 -9.18 10.72 -2.93
C THR A 84 -10.31 10.00 -2.20
N PRO A 85 -11.58 10.18 -2.61
CA PRO A 85 -12.71 9.50 -1.94
C PRO A 85 -12.56 7.98 -1.85
N LYS A 86 -11.98 7.34 -2.86
CA LYS A 86 -11.88 5.87 -2.94
C LYS A 86 -10.46 5.31 -2.85
N LEU A 87 -9.42 6.18 -2.86
CA LEU A 87 -8.04 5.74 -2.88
C LEU A 87 -7.17 6.62 -2.00
N ILE A 88 -6.46 5.99 -1.06
CA ILE A 88 -5.37 6.59 -0.29
C ILE A 88 -4.10 5.79 -0.59
N ASN A 89 -3.06 6.45 -1.11
CA ASN A 89 -1.74 5.86 -1.25
C ASN A 89 -0.76 6.66 -0.38
N ILE A 90 -0.19 6.00 0.62
CA ILE A 90 0.74 6.62 1.57
C ILE A 90 2.20 6.27 1.31
N ASP A 91 2.50 5.59 0.21
CA ASP A 91 3.89 5.28 -0.15
C ASP A 91 4.56 6.50 -0.76
N THR A 92 5.31 7.23 0.02
CA THR A 92 6.06 8.40 -0.42
C THR A 92 7.55 8.10 -0.59
N GLY A 93 7.87 6.82 -0.74
CA GLY A 93 9.17 6.33 -1.18
C GLY A 93 10.30 6.54 -0.19
N CYS A 94 10.09 6.27 1.09
CA CYS A 94 11.12 6.47 2.12
C CYS A 94 12.46 5.79 1.76
N CYS A 95 12.41 4.57 1.22
CA CYS A 95 13.61 3.84 0.80
C CYS A 95 14.28 4.42 -0.46
N PHE A 96 13.61 5.28 -1.20
CA PHE A 96 14.13 5.95 -2.40
C PHE A 96 14.62 7.36 -2.09
N PHE A 97 15.28 7.55 -0.97
CA PHE A 97 15.71 8.86 -0.45
C PHE A 97 16.70 9.60 -1.37
N THR A 98 17.34 8.92 -2.31
CA THR A 98 18.21 9.55 -3.31
C THR A 98 17.43 10.14 -4.49
N HIS A 99 16.17 9.78 -4.65
CA HIS A 99 15.31 10.34 -5.69
C HIS A 99 14.82 11.74 -5.27
N PRO A 100 14.89 12.75 -6.15
CA PRO A 100 14.61 14.17 -5.78
C PRO A 100 13.19 14.42 -5.26
N ASN A 101 12.22 13.59 -5.61
CA ASN A 101 10.81 13.79 -5.25
C ASN A 101 10.27 12.74 -4.27
N LEU A 102 11.13 11.85 -3.78
CA LEU A 102 10.77 10.77 -2.86
C LEU A 102 11.61 10.87 -1.57
N GLY A 103 11.51 9.88 -0.71
CA GLY A 103 12.33 9.82 0.50
C GLY A 103 11.61 10.24 1.77
N ASN A 104 10.29 10.22 1.77
CA ASN A 104 9.49 10.49 2.96
C ASN A 104 8.80 9.22 3.46
N LEU A 105 8.69 9.10 4.77
CA LEU A 105 7.83 8.12 5.42
C LEU A 105 6.51 8.81 5.78
N THR A 106 5.41 8.30 5.26
CA THR A 106 4.09 8.90 5.47
C THR A 106 3.17 7.96 6.24
N ALA A 107 2.44 8.50 7.19
CA ALA A 107 1.38 7.83 7.91
C ALA A 107 0.06 8.60 7.73
N VAL A 108 -1.04 7.89 7.87
CA VAL A 108 -2.37 8.49 7.87
C VAL A 108 -3.15 8.00 9.09
N ARG A 109 -3.82 8.91 9.79
CA ARG A 109 -4.76 8.58 10.86
C ARG A 109 -6.17 8.57 10.26
N LEU A 110 -6.86 7.47 10.44
CA LEU A 110 -8.21 7.23 9.94
C LEU A 110 -9.21 7.15 11.11
N PRO A 111 -10.45 7.56 10.94
CA PRO A 111 -11.09 7.98 9.69
C PRO A 111 -10.86 9.44 9.29
N GLU A 112 -10.19 10.25 10.12
CA GLU A 112 -10.04 11.71 9.97
C GLU A 112 -9.25 12.09 8.71
N ARG A 113 -8.43 11.19 8.19
CA ARG A 113 -7.49 11.43 7.09
C ARG A 113 -6.46 12.52 7.44
N GLU A 114 -5.89 12.42 8.64
CA GLU A 114 -4.78 13.27 9.06
C GLU A 114 -3.45 12.62 8.63
N TYR A 115 -2.65 13.34 7.87
CA TYR A 115 -1.39 12.86 7.32
C TYR A 115 -0.20 13.42 8.10
N LEU A 116 0.78 12.55 8.35
CA LEU A 116 2.08 12.92 8.89
C LEU A 116 3.15 12.38 7.95
N SER A 117 4.07 13.24 7.53
CA SER A 117 5.17 12.85 6.65
C SER A 117 6.49 13.33 7.23
N ILE A 118 7.48 12.44 7.27
CA ILE A 118 8.81 12.70 7.81
C ILE A 118 9.84 12.36 6.74
N PRO A 119 10.76 13.28 6.41
CA PRO A 119 11.83 12.99 5.45
C PRO A 119 12.83 12.00 6.03
N PHE A 120 13.45 11.21 5.15
CA PHE A 120 14.56 10.36 5.50
C PHE A 120 15.73 11.22 6.03
N SER A 121 16.31 10.85 7.15
CA SER A 121 17.35 11.62 7.81
C SER A 121 18.70 10.88 7.96
N GLY A 122 18.87 9.77 7.29
CA GLY A 122 20.09 8.97 7.31
C GLY A 122 19.99 7.73 8.14
#